data_ddd631aeedc820fed9a79fcbe897e58d
#
_entry.id   ddd631aeedc820fed9a79fcbe897e58d
#
_cell.length_a   1.000
_cell.length_b   1.000
_cell.length_c   1.000
_cell.angle_alpha   90.00
_cell.angle_beta   90.00
_cell.angle_gamma   90.00
#
_symmetry.space_group_name_H-M   'P 1'
#
loop_
_entity.id
_entity.type
_entity.pdbx_description
1 polymer ?
#
loop_
_entity_poly.entity_id
_entity_poly.type
_entity_poly.pdbx_seq_one_letter_code
_entity_poly.pdbx_strand_id
1 'polypeptide(L)'
;MRTTLFAYSKKGVETAKKAAVCIDGEAELFTVERLAGDGAKPIPKPSGKFYGEKFAASDALIFVSSCGIAVRSIAPFIKSKITDPAVVVIDETGRFVISLLSGHIGGANAAAKRIADALGATPVITTATDINGRFSVDAWAKTHGLAISDMIAAKAVSAAILEADIPVKSDFSIIGELPSGLICGDGETGVYITYKTDKPFKTTLRLIPKCVVLGIGCRRGTPKEAIAEAVHHALVENGIDPRAVKCAASIDLKKDEAGLIEYFRKNGLPLSFHTAEELKTVPGEFTASDFVKEITGVDCVCERAALINADKLIIKKTALAGVTVAAALVKTEVNFG
;
A
#
# COMPACT_ATOMS: atom_id res chain seq x y z
N MET A 1 -12.47 -5.84 -3.74
CA MET A 1 -11.58 -6.87 -4.31
C MET A 1 -12.31 -7.57 -5.45
N ARG A 2 -11.64 -7.80 -6.59
CA ARG A 2 -12.21 -8.57 -7.72
C ARG A 2 -11.69 -9.99 -7.65
N THR A 3 -12.57 -10.95 -7.46
CA THR A 3 -12.20 -12.36 -7.33
C THR A 3 -12.82 -13.18 -8.45
N THR A 4 -12.02 -14.02 -9.09
CA THR A 4 -12.51 -14.97 -10.09
C THR A 4 -12.39 -16.41 -9.55
N LEU A 5 -13.51 -17.15 -9.56
CA LEU A 5 -13.55 -18.54 -9.15
C LEU A 5 -13.67 -19.44 -10.38
N PHE A 6 -13.02 -20.61 -10.33
CA PHE A 6 -13.09 -21.65 -11.35
C PHE A 6 -13.45 -22.98 -10.73
N ALA A 7 -14.41 -23.68 -11.31
CA ALA A 7 -14.79 -25.03 -10.90
C ALA A 7 -15.07 -25.90 -12.14
N TYR A 8 -14.83 -27.22 -12.05
CA TYR A 8 -14.86 -28.10 -13.23
C TYR A 8 -15.79 -29.31 -13.06
N SER A 9 -16.38 -29.46 -11.89
CA SER A 9 -17.35 -30.53 -11.57
C SER A 9 -18.57 -29.93 -10.89
N LYS A 10 -19.68 -30.68 -10.85
CA LYS A 10 -20.91 -30.26 -10.18
C LYS A 10 -20.67 -29.95 -8.71
N LYS A 11 -19.98 -30.85 -7.99
CA LYS A 11 -19.63 -30.66 -6.58
C LYS A 11 -18.69 -29.47 -6.37
N GLY A 12 -17.71 -29.27 -7.29
CA GLY A 12 -16.83 -28.14 -7.26
C GLY A 12 -17.55 -26.79 -7.44
N VAL A 13 -18.60 -26.75 -8.28
CA VAL A 13 -19.45 -25.56 -8.43
C VAL A 13 -20.18 -25.22 -7.12
N GLU A 14 -20.72 -26.25 -6.45
CA GLU A 14 -21.38 -26.09 -5.15
C GLU A 14 -20.42 -25.56 -4.08
N THR A 15 -19.20 -26.11 -4.02
CA THR A 15 -18.14 -25.67 -3.12
C THR A 15 -17.70 -24.23 -3.45
N ALA A 16 -17.55 -23.90 -4.75
CA ALA A 16 -17.19 -22.56 -5.18
C ALA A 16 -18.24 -21.50 -4.79
N LYS A 17 -19.53 -21.84 -4.89
CA LYS A 17 -20.62 -20.97 -4.43
C LYS A 17 -20.55 -20.70 -2.93
N LYS A 18 -20.28 -21.72 -2.11
CA LYS A 18 -20.08 -21.55 -0.66
C LYS A 18 -18.89 -20.66 -0.37
N ALA A 19 -17.76 -20.86 -1.05
CA ALA A 19 -16.58 -20.04 -0.89
C ALA A 19 -16.82 -18.57 -1.33
N ALA A 20 -17.61 -18.34 -2.37
CA ALA A 20 -17.92 -17.01 -2.88
C ALA A 20 -18.63 -16.10 -1.85
N VAL A 21 -19.45 -16.67 -0.95
CA VAL A 21 -20.16 -15.93 0.09
C VAL A 21 -19.19 -15.29 1.11
N CYS A 22 -17.99 -15.85 1.24
CA CYS A 22 -16.99 -15.42 2.21
C CYS A 22 -15.97 -14.39 1.63
N ILE A 23 -16.21 -13.94 0.39
CA ILE A 23 -15.32 -13.04 -0.33
C ILE A 23 -15.86 -11.63 -0.28
N ASP A 24 -15.02 -10.69 0.18
CA ASP A 24 -15.38 -9.27 0.15
C ASP A 24 -15.23 -8.69 -1.25
N GLY A 25 -16.30 -8.11 -1.79
CA GLY A 25 -16.31 -7.45 -3.09
C GLY A 25 -16.95 -8.30 -4.21
N GLU A 26 -16.47 -8.08 -5.44
CA GLU A 26 -17.03 -8.73 -6.62
C GLU A 26 -16.46 -10.15 -6.81
N ALA A 27 -17.32 -11.14 -6.94
CA ALA A 27 -16.93 -12.52 -7.20
C ALA A 27 -17.62 -13.04 -8.47
N GLU A 28 -16.85 -13.54 -9.43
CA GLU A 28 -17.36 -14.18 -10.64
C GLU A 28 -16.98 -15.65 -10.65
N LEU A 29 -17.97 -16.54 -10.84
CA LEU A 29 -17.74 -17.97 -10.94
C LEU A 29 -17.80 -18.43 -12.41
N PHE A 30 -16.78 -19.16 -12.83
CA PHE A 30 -16.66 -19.77 -14.15
C PHE A 30 -16.54 -21.30 -14.06
N THR A 31 -17.17 -21.99 -15.01
CA THR A 31 -17.18 -23.44 -15.06
C THR A 31 -17.17 -23.95 -16.51
N VAL A 32 -17.07 -25.26 -16.70
CA VAL A 32 -17.21 -25.86 -18.02
C VAL A 32 -18.65 -25.70 -18.55
N GLU A 33 -18.79 -25.51 -19.86
CA GLU A 33 -20.05 -25.17 -20.52
C GLU A 33 -21.26 -26.03 -20.07
N ARG A 34 -21.07 -27.34 -19.93
CA ARG A 34 -22.12 -28.30 -19.48
C ARG A 34 -22.63 -28.05 -18.04
N LEU A 35 -21.93 -27.25 -17.24
CA LEU A 35 -22.28 -26.94 -15.86
C LEU A 35 -22.60 -25.43 -15.67
N ALA A 36 -22.60 -24.68 -16.76
CA ALA A 36 -22.94 -23.25 -16.72
C ALA A 36 -24.44 -23.07 -16.40
N GLY A 37 -24.74 -21.98 -15.73
CA GLY A 37 -26.05 -21.63 -15.23
C GLY A 37 -26.05 -21.38 -13.73
N ASP A 38 -27.14 -20.90 -13.19
CA ASP A 38 -27.34 -20.65 -11.77
C ASP A 38 -26.18 -19.84 -11.15
N GLY A 39 -25.81 -18.73 -11.83
CA GLY A 39 -24.74 -17.83 -11.41
C GLY A 39 -23.32 -18.25 -11.83
N ALA A 40 -23.13 -19.43 -12.41
CA ALA A 40 -21.85 -19.85 -12.97
C ALA A 40 -21.81 -19.63 -14.50
N LYS A 41 -20.81 -18.87 -14.97
CA LYS A 41 -20.61 -18.55 -16.38
C LYS A 41 -19.75 -19.62 -17.08
N PRO A 42 -19.93 -19.88 -18.38
CA PRO A 42 -19.06 -20.81 -19.10
C PRO A 42 -17.65 -20.24 -19.27
N ILE A 43 -16.63 -21.07 -19.14
CA ILE A 43 -15.25 -20.73 -19.50
C ILE A 43 -15.16 -20.63 -21.03
N PRO A 44 -14.82 -19.43 -21.58
CA PRO A 44 -14.68 -19.25 -23.03
C PRO A 44 -13.55 -20.09 -23.62
N LYS A 45 -13.67 -20.38 -24.91
CA LYS A 45 -12.61 -21.06 -25.68
C LYS A 45 -11.96 -20.06 -26.67
N PRO A 46 -10.63 -20.07 -26.81
CA PRO A 46 -9.65 -20.93 -26.14
C PRO A 46 -9.43 -20.51 -24.68
N SER A 47 -9.50 -21.45 -23.76
CA SER A 47 -9.45 -21.20 -22.31
C SER A 47 -8.12 -20.57 -21.84
N GLY A 48 -7.02 -20.86 -22.52
CA GLY A 48 -5.70 -20.30 -22.18
C GLY A 48 -5.69 -18.77 -22.19
N LYS A 49 -6.24 -18.16 -23.24
CA LYS A 49 -6.35 -16.68 -23.32
C LYS A 49 -7.21 -16.14 -22.18
N PHE A 50 -8.33 -16.76 -21.91
CA PHE A 50 -9.25 -16.34 -20.87
C PHE A 50 -8.64 -16.41 -19.46
N TYR A 51 -7.85 -17.47 -19.13
CA TYR A 51 -7.13 -17.54 -17.87
C TYR A 51 -6.12 -16.38 -17.74
N GLY A 52 -5.43 -16.01 -18.82
CA GLY A 52 -4.51 -14.88 -18.82
C GLY A 52 -5.20 -13.54 -18.57
N GLU A 53 -6.34 -13.30 -19.22
CA GLU A 53 -7.15 -12.11 -19.01
C GLU A 53 -7.63 -12.00 -17.55
N LYS A 54 -8.13 -13.11 -16.97
CA LYS A 54 -8.57 -13.14 -15.57
C LYS A 54 -7.41 -13.02 -14.59
N PHE A 55 -6.25 -13.63 -14.88
CA PHE A 55 -5.04 -13.48 -14.08
C PHE A 55 -4.56 -12.03 -13.99
N ALA A 56 -4.64 -11.29 -15.08
CA ALA A 56 -4.24 -9.87 -15.12
C ALA A 56 -5.27 -8.91 -14.50
N ALA A 57 -6.57 -9.29 -14.54
CA ALA A 57 -7.66 -8.40 -14.15
C ALA A 57 -8.17 -8.62 -12.71
N SER A 58 -7.85 -9.75 -12.09
CA SER A 58 -8.35 -10.11 -10.75
C SER A 58 -7.32 -9.81 -9.66
N ASP A 59 -7.79 -9.49 -8.47
CA ASP A 59 -6.98 -9.41 -7.26
C ASP A 59 -6.73 -10.80 -6.67
N ALA A 60 -7.68 -11.73 -6.88
CA ALA A 60 -7.57 -13.12 -6.45
C ALA A 60 -8.19 -14.09 -7.46
N LEU A 61 -7.59 -15.28 -7.58
CA LEU A 61 -8.09 -16.42 -8.32
C LEU A 61 -8.29 -17.60 -7.37
N ILE A 62 -9.46 -18.21 -7.41
CA ILE A 62 -9.79 -19.38 -6.60
C ILE A 62 -10.15 -20.54 -7.54
N PHE A 63 -9.39 -21.63 -7.44
CA PHE A 63 -9.63 -22.84 -8.22
C PHE A 63 -10.22 -23.92 -7.31
N VAL A 64 -11.46 -24.28 -7.55
CA VAL A 64 -12.04 -25.47 -6.92
C VAL A 64 -11.75 -26.68 -7.82
N SER A 65 -10.56 -27.25 -7.61
CA SER A 65 -9.97 -28.28 -8.50
C SER A 65 -8.73 -28.92 -7.86
N SER A 66 -8.06 -29.81 -8.60
CA SER A 66 -6.70 -30.22 -8.24
C SER A 66 -5.69 -29.07 -8.45
N CYS A 67 -4.64 -29.00 -7.62
CA CYS A 67 -3.54 -28.05 -7.78
C CYS A 67 -2.93 -28.08 -9.19
N GLY A 68 -2.81 -29.27 -9.80
CA GLY A 68 -2.25 -29.40 -11.13
C GLY A 68 -3.06 -28.71 -12.24
N ILE A 69 -4.38 -28.63 -12.10
CA ILE A 69 -5.22 -27.83 -13.02
C ILE A 69 -4.93 -26.34 -12.83
N ALA A 70 -4.93 -25.86 -11.59
CA ALA A 70 -4.65 -24.47 -11.29
C ALA A 70 -3.28 -24.05 -11.83
N VAL A 71 -2.23 -24.82 -11.52
CA VAL A 71 -0.85 -24.54 -11.98
C VAL A 71 -0.79 -24.45 -13.50
N ARG A 72 -1.31 -25.44 -14.23
CA ARG A 72 -1.29 -25.42 -15.70
C ARG A 72 -2.08 -24.27 -16.30
N SER A 73 -3.14 -23.82 -15.62
CA SER A 73 -3.94 -22.67 -16.08
C SER A 73 -3.24 -21.34 -15.93
N ILE A 74 -2.38 -21.17 -14.92
CA ILE A 74 -1.75 -19.87 -14.61
C ILE A 74 -0.27 -19.80 -14.96
N ALA A 75 0.45 -20.91 -15.09
CA ALA A 75 1.90 -20.96 -15.28
C ALA A 75 2.43 -20.01 -16.38
N PRO A 76 1.79 -19.87 -17.56
CA PRO A 76 2.26 -18.96 -18.61
C PRO A 76 2.20 -17.47 -18.23
N PHE A 77 1.48 -17.10 -17.17
CA PHE A 77 1.20 -15.71 -16.81
C PHE A 77 1.92 -15.26 -15.54
N ILE A 78 2.54 -16.19 -14.81
CA ILE A 78 3.28 -15.89 -13.57
C ILE A 78 4.49 -15.04 -13.87
N LYS A 79 4.64 -13.91 -13.16
CA LYS A 79 5.72 -12.92 -13.34
C LYS A 79 6.47 -12.64 -12.05
N SER A 80 5.75 -12.23 -11.00
CA SER A 80 6.36 -11.76 -9.77
C SER A 80 5.41 -11.88 -8.59
N LYS A 81 5.93 -12.29 -7.43
CA LYS A 81 5.17 -12.32 -6.16
C LYS A 81 4.61 -10.95 -5.74
N ILE A 82 5.07 -9.86 -6.35
CA ILE A 82 4.63 -8.48 -6.05
C ILE A 82 3.39 -8.11 -6.85
N THR A 83 3.31 -8.55 -8.11
CA THR A 83 2.28 -8.13 -9.07
C THR A 83 1.25 -9.21 -9.35
N ASP A 84 1.60 -10.47 -9.12
CA ASP A 84 0.71 -11.58 -9.41
C ASP A 84 -0.42 -11.64 -8.38
N PRO A 85 -1.65 -11.96 -8.81
CA PRO A 85 -2.80 -12.06 -7.92
C PRO A 85 -2.63 -13.19 -6.89
N ALA A 86 -3.39 -13.12 -5.81
CA ALA A 86 -3.54 -14.25 -4.90
C ALA A 86 -4.09 -15.46 -5.65
N VAL A 87 -3.51 -16.65 -5.50
CA VAL A 87 -4.09 -17.88 -6.03
C VAL A 87 -4.31 -18.88 -4.90
N VAL A 88 -5.57 -19.29 -4.74
CA VAL A 88 -6.00 -20.28 -3.77
C VAL A 88 -6.61 -21.47 -4.50
N VAL A 89 -6.29 -22.67 -4.03
CA VAL A 89 -6.92 -23.91 -4.52
C VAL A 89 -7.75 -24.53 -3.41
N ILE A 90 -8.96 -24.91 -3.73
CA ILE A 90 -9.86 -25.66 -2.83
C ILE A 90 -10.08 -27.03 -3.46
N ASP A 91 -9.96 -28.09 -2.70
CA ASP A 91 -10.32 -29.40 -3.21
C ASP A 91 -11.86 -29.49 -3.46
N GLU A 92 -12.28 -30.35 -4.33
CA GLU A 92 -13.69 -30.46 -4.75
C GLU A 92 -14.68 -30.61 -3.59
N THR A 93 -14.22 -31.20 -2.49
CA THR A 93 -15.05 -31.44 -1.31
C THR A 93 -15.04 -30.32 -0.31
N GLY A 94 -14.15 -29.34 -0.49
CA GLY A 94 -13.98 -28.22 0.44
C GLY A 94 -13.32 -28.60 1.77
N ARG A 95 -12.47 -29.63 1.79
CA ARG A 95 -11.76 -30.06 3.00
C ARG A 95 -10.45 -29.31 3.20
N PHE A 96 -9.79 -28.93 2.12
CA PHE A 96 -8.51 -28.26 2.13
C PHE A 96 -8.58 -26.96 1.33
N VAL A 97 -8.05 -25.88 1.89
CA VAL A 97 -7.91 -24.59 1.23
C VAL A 97 -6.44 -24.25 1.18
N ILE A 98 -5.86 -24.29 -0.02
CA ILE A 98 -4.42 -24.26 -0.25
C ILE A 98 -4.00 -22.90 -0.79
N SER A 99 -3.12 -22.21 -0.09
CA SER A 99 -2.43 -21.02 -0.62
C SER A 99 -1.38 -21.43 -1.63
N LEU A 100 -1.68 -21.26 -2.94
CA LEU A 100 -0.85 -21.75 -4.02
C LEU A 100 0.18 -20.73 -4.51
N LEU A 101 -0.20 -19.45 -4.67
CA LEU A 101 0.66 -18.40 -5.21
C LEU A 101 0.37 -17.08 -4.50
N SER A 102 1.42 -16.24 -4.36
CA SER A 102 1.33 -14.89 -3.77
C SER A 102 0.78 -14.89 -2.34
N GLY A 103 1.32 -15.76 -1.49
CA GLY A 103 0.87 -16.02 -0.12
C GLY A 103 0.82 -14.75 0.75
N HIS A 104 1.92 -13.99 0.83
CA HIS A 104 2.05 -12.78 1.66
C HIS A 104 1.52 -11.53 0.95
N ILE A 105 2.33 -10.93 0.08
CA ILE A 105 1.99 -9.66 -0.60
C ILE A 105 0.70 -9.81 -1.43
N GLY A 106 0.49 -10.93 -2.10
CA GLY A 106 -0.75 -11.20 -2.84
C GLY A 106 -1.97 -11.40 -1.93
N GLY A 107 -1.75 -11.90 -0.70
CA GLY A 107 -2.83 -12.13 0.28
C GLY A 107 -3.43 -13.54 0.22
N ALA A 108 -2.83 -14.50 -0.51
CA ALA A 108 -3.38 -15.85 -0.64
C ALA A 108 -3.43 -16.61 0.70
N ASN A 109 -2.48 -16.37 1.63
CA ASN A 109 -2.49 -16.98 2.97
C ASN A 109 -3.70 -16.51 3.78
N ALA A 110 -3.94 -15.20 3.81
CA ALA A 110 -5.09 -14.61 4.52
C ALA A 110 -6.42 -15.07 3.90
N ALA A 111 -6.50 -15.12 2.55
CA ALA A 111 -7.67 -15.60 1.85
C ALA A 111 -7.92 -17.09 2.15
N ALA A 112 -6.87 -17.92 2.16
CA ALA A 112 -6.99 -19.35 2.45
C ALA A 112 -7.49 -19.60 3.88
N LYS A 113 -6.96 -18.88 4.89
CA LYS A 113 -7.44 -18.95 6.28
C LYS A 113 -8.92 -18.58 6.36
N ARG A 114 -9.30 -17.42 5.86
CA ARG A 114 -10.69 -16.92 5.92
C ARG A 114 -11.69 -17.85 5.24
N ILE A 115 -11.35 -18.37 4.05
CA ILE A 115 -12.21 -19.31 3.33
C ILE A 115 -12.29 -20.63 4.08
N ALA A 116 -11.19 -21.13 4.61
CA ALA A 116 -11.15 -22.36 5.39
C ALA A 116 -12.02 -22.27 6.65
N ASP A 117 -11.92 -21.19 7.40
CA ASP A 117 -12.75 -20.93 8.58
C ASP A 117 -14.24 -20.97 8.23
N ALA A 118 -14.64 -20.33 7.15
CA ALA A 118 -16.02 -20.26 6.72
C ALA A 118 -16.58 -21.60 6.17
N LEU A 119 -15.71 -22.43 5.59
CA LEU A 119 -16.10 -23.75 5.06
C LEU A 119 -15.96 -24.88 6.10
N GLY A 120 -15.37 -24.60 7.28
CA GLY A 120 -14.94 -25.65 8.21
C GLY A 120 -13.84 -26.54 7.65
N ALA A 121 -12.98 -25.98 6.79
CA ALA A 121 -11.91 -26.64 6.08
C ALA A 121 -10.55 -26.49 6.79
N THR A 122 -9.55 -27.25 6.34
CA THR A 122 -8.18 -27.12 6.80
C THR A 122 -7.41 -26.17 5.87
N PRO A 123 -6.88 -25.03 6.35
CA PRO A 123 -5.99 -24.18 5.55
C PRO A 123 -4.62 -24.84 5.39
N VAL A 124 -4.12 -24.89 4.16
CA VAL A 124 -2.78 -25.41 3.85
C VAL A 124 -1.90 -24.25 3.44
N ILE A 125 -1.04 -23.82 4.38
CA ILE A 125 -0.10 -22.73 4.21
C ILE A 125 1.30 -23.28 4.41
N THR A 126 2.18 -23.06 3.43
CA THR A 126 3.55 -23.62 3.42
C THR A 126 4.63 -22.58 3.56
N THR A 127 4.25 -21.30 3.80
CA THR A 127 5.20 -20.21 3.91
C THR A 127 5.96 -20.30 5.24
N ALA A 128 7.29 -20.28 5.21
CA ALA A 128 8.13 -20.50 6.37
C ALA A 128 7.83 -19.55 7.55
N THR A 129 7.61 -18.26 7.29
CA THR A 129 7.26 -17.29 8.34
C THR A 129 5.94 -17.62 9.03
N ASP A 130 4.91 -18.02 8.28
CA ASP A 130 3.62 -18.43 8.86
C ASP A 130 3.73 -19.72 9.68
N ILE A 131 4.48 -20.71 9.19
CA ILE A 131 4.66 -22.01 9.88
C ILE A 131 5.40 -21.82 11.21
N ASN A 132 6.41 -20.94 11.21
CA ASN A 132 7.22 -20.68 12.39
C ASN A 132 6.63 -19.58 13.30
N GLY A 133 5.45 -19.06 12.99
CA GLY A 133 4.83 -17.98 13.76
C GLY A 133 5.66 -16.69 13.80
N ARG A 134 6.50 -16.48 12.79
CA ARG A 134 7.39 -15.30 12.71
C ARG A 134 6.71 -14.16 11.95
N PHE A 135 7.06 -12.93 12.30
CA PHE A 135 6.51 -11.74 11.69
C PHE A 135 6.77 -11.67 10.19
N SER A 136 5.70 -11.51 9.41
CA SER A 136 5.77 -11.32 7.96
C SER A 136 5.73 -9.83 7.63
N VAL A 137 6.92 -9.25 7.45
CA VAL A 137 7.10 -7.81 7.28
C VAL A 137 6.43 -7.27 6.02
N ASP A 138 6.46 -8.02 4.93
CA ASP A 138 5.87 -7.63 3.65
C ASP A 138 4.33 -7.72 3.66
N ALA A 139 3.77 -8.73 4.30
CA ALA A 139 2.34 -8.85 4.50
C ALA A 139 1.80 -7.71 5.38
N TRP A 140 2.47 -7.45 6.50
CA TRP A 140 2.09 -6.39 7.42
C TRP A 140 2.19 -5.01 6.77
N ALA A 141 3.28 -4.73 6.05
CA ALA A 141 3.45 -3.48 5.33
C ALA A 141 2.31 -3.22 4.34
N LYS A 142 1.90 -4.24 3.58
CA LYS A 142 0.79 -4.14 2.65
C LYS A 142 -0.54 -3.87 3.35
N THR A 143 -0.85 -4.63 4.40
CA THR A 143 -2.11 -4.48 5.15
C THR A 143 -2.25 -3.09 5.75
N HIS A 144 -1.12 -2.47 6.18
CA HIS A 144 -1.10 -1.13 6.76
C HIS A 144 -0.80 -0.01 5.74
N GLY A 145 -0.73 -0.32 4.45
CA GLY A 145 -0.51 0.67 3.39
C GLY A 145 0.87 1.33 3.42
N LEU A 146 1.87 0.64 3.98
CA LEU A 146 3.25 1.12 4.03
C LEU A 146 3.99 0.80 2.73
N ALA A 147 4.78 1.75 2.23
CA ALA A 147 5.66 1.48 1.11
C ALA A 147 6.93 0.76 1.58
N ILE A 148 7.31 -0.29 0.87
CA ILE A 148 8.57 -1.03 1.08
C ILE A 148 9.69 -0.31 0.33
N SER A 149 10.77 0.04 1.01
CA SER A 149 11.86 0.81 0.40
C SER A 149 12.64 0.07 -0.66
N ASP A 150 12.94 -1.20 -0.40
CA ASP A 150 13.82 -2.04 -1.20
C ASP A 150 13.47 -3.52 -1.02
N MET A 151 13.28 -4.22 -2.13
CA MET A 151 12.92 -5.64 -2.14
C MET A 151 14.10 -6.56 -1.81
N ILE A 152 15.34 -6.11 -2.01
CA ILE A 152 16.54 -6.86 -1.60
C ILE A 152 16.61 -6.86 -0.07
N ALA A 153 16.46 -5.69 0.54
CA ALA A 153 16.39 -5.55 2.00
C ALA A 153 15.20 -6.34 2.58
N ALA A 154 14.04 -6.33 1.92
CA ALA A 154 12.87 -7.10 2.36
C ALA A 154 13.15 -8.62 2.38
N LYS A 155 13.84 -9.15 1.36
CA LYS A 155 14.28 -10.56 1.33
C LYS A 155 15.28 -10.88 2.42
N ALA A 156 16.26 -10.01 2.64
CA ALA A 156 17.27 -10.18 3.67
C ALA A 156 16.65 -10.19 5.08
N VAL A 157 15.74 -9.26 5.36
CA VAL A 157 14.98 -9.21 6.62
C VAL A 157 14.12 -10.46 6.79
N SER A 158 13.40 -10.90 5.74
CA SER A 158 12.58 -12.12 5.81
C SER A 158 13.40 -13.38 6.05
N ALA A 159 14.65 -13.44 5.56
CA ALA A 159 15.55 -14.55 5.86
C ALA A 159 16.09 -14.47 7.29
N ALA A 160 16.56 -13.29 7.72
CA ALA A 160 17.14 -13.10 9.04
C ALA A 160 16.13 -13.37 10.18
N ILE A 161 14.85 -12.98 10.00
CA ILE A 161 13.80 -13.17 11.01
C ILE A 161 13.43 -14.64 11.25
N LEU A 162 13.74 -15.52 10.29
CA LEU A 162 13.57 -16.97 10.47
C LEU A 162 14.66 -17.59 11.35
N GLU A 163 15.84 -17.00 11.34
CA GLU A 163 17.01 -17.50 12.08
C GLU A 163 17.10 -16.92 13.50
N ALA A 164 16.76 -15.63 13.66
CA ALA A 164 16.85 -14.93 14.93
C ALA A 164 15.87 -13.75 15.01
N ASP A 165 15.67 -13.21 16.20
CA ASP A 165 14.97 -11.95 16.38
C ASP A 165 15.83 -10.79 15.86
N ILE A 166 15.23 -9.86 15.11
CA ILE A 166 15.91 -8.74 14.50
C ILE A 166 15.41 -7.41 15.06
N PRO A 167 16.24 -6.35 15.09
CA PRO A 167 15.85 -5.07 15.61
C PRO A 167 14.83 -4.36 14.73
N VAL A 168 13.89 -3.67 15.40
CA VAL A 168 13.00 -2.68 14.79
C VAL A 168 13.25 -1.31 15.40
N LYS A 169 13.37 -0.29 14.55
CA LYS A 169 13.35 1.14 14.93
C LYS A 169 12.15 1.82 14.32
N SER A 170 11.66 2.89 14.95
CA SER A 170 10.52 3.66 14.45
C SER A 170 10.68 5.14 14.82
N ASP A 171 10.33 6.03 13.87
CA ASP A 171 10.15 7.47 14.15
C ASP A 171 8.80 7.75 14.82
N PHE A 172 7.94 6.75 14.91
CA PHE A 172 6.59 6.83 15.45
C PHE A 172 6.45 5.99 16.71
N SER A 173 5.49 6.34 17.57
CA SER A 173 5.18 5.53 18.75
C SER A 173 4.68 4.16 18.34
N ILE A 174 5.30 3.12 18.89
CA ILE A 174 4.84 1.74 18.76
C ILE A 174 3.84 1.48 19.88
N ILE A 175 2.66 0.97 19.52
CA ILE A 175 1.59 0.62 20.45
C ILE A 175 1.46 -0.90 20.49
N GLY A 176 1.30 -1.44 21.70
CA GLY A 176 1.21 -2.88 21.91
C GLY A 176 2.57 -3.58 21.95
N GLU A 177 2.53 -4.90 21.89
CA GLU A 177 3.72 -5.74 21.92
C GLU A 177 4.33 -5.91 20.52
N LEU A 178 5.64 -6.10 20.49
CA LEU A 178 6.32 -6.45 19.27
C LEU A 178 5.97 -7.89 18.87
N PRO A 179 5.72 -8.15 17.56
CA PRO A 179 5.45 -9.49 17.10
C PRO A 179 6.70 -10.38 17.18
N SER A 180 6.49 -11.69 17.26
CA SER A 180 7.57 -12.68 17.27
C SER A 180 8.54 -12.48 16.11
N GLY A 181 9.81 -12.37 16.39
CA GLY A 181 10.86 -12.10 15.41
C GLY A 181 11.34 -10.65 15.37
N LEU A 182 10.68 -9.72 16.11
CA LEU A 182 11.15 -8.34 16.25
C LEU A 182 11.52 -8.04 17.70
N ILE A 183 12.60 -7.29 17.90
CA ILE A 183 13.07 -6.80 19.20
C ILE A 183 13.43 -5.32 19.13
N CYS A 184 13.42 -4.65 20.28
CA CYS A 184 14.07 -3.35 20.41
C CYS A 184 15.59 -3.54 20.50
N GLY A 185 16.37 -2.71 19.80
CA GLY A 185 17.83 -2.78 19.92
C GLY A 185 18.58 -2.43 18.65
N ASP A 186 19.82 -2.90 18.57
CA ASP A 186 20.73 -2.71 17.45
C ASP A 186 21.08 -4.07 16.81
N GLY A 187 21.53 -4.05 15.56
CA GLY A 187 21.96 -5.23 14.82
C GLY A 187 22.41 -4.88 13.42
N GLU A 188 22.87 -5.89 12.66
CA GLU A 188 23.31 -5.67 11.27
C GLU A 188 22.13 -5.54 10.29
N THR A 189 21.06 -6.30 10.51
CA THR A 189 19.85 -6.32 9.66
C THR A 189 18.65 -5.97 10.52
N GLY A 190 17.85 -5.01 10.07
CA GLY A 190 16.69 -4.59 10.84
C GLY A 190 15.63 -3.84 10.02
N VAL A 191 14.49 -3.60 10.67
CA VAL A 191 13.35 -2.86 10.13
C VAL A 191 13.37 -1.45 10.67
N TYR A 192 13.12 -0.46 9.83
CA TYR A 192 12.97 0.94 10.23
C TYR A 192 11.67 1.52 9.68
N ILE A 193 10.73 1.83 10.58
CA ILE A 193 9.45 2.45 10.21
C ILE A 193 9.63 3.96 10.27
N THR A 194 9.70 4.61 9.10
CA THR A 194 10.15 5.99 9.00
C THR A 194 9.63 6.69 7.76
N TYR A 195 9.51 8.00 7.81
CA TYR A 195 9.29 8.87 6.66
C TYR A 195 10.61 9.37 6.03
N LYS A 196 11.77 9.05 6.64
CA LYS A 196 13.10 9.53 6.23
C LYS A 196 13.82 8.56 5.31
N THR A 197 14.95 9.01 4.78
CA THR A 197 15.85 8.22 3.94
C THR A 197 16.96 7.52 4.71
N ASP A 198 17.08 7.74 6.01
CA ASP A 198 18.12 7.18 6.88
C ASP A 198 18.12 5.65 6.90
N LYS A 199 19.30 5.07 7.15
CA LYS A 199 19.53 3.63 7.22
C LYS A 199 20.31 3.31 8.49
N PRO A 200 19.66 3.08 9.64
CA PRO A 200 20.33 2.87 10.93
C PRO A 200 21.00 1.49 11.08
N PHE A 201 20.78 0.57 10.16
CA PHE A 201 21.39 -0.75 10.12
C PHE A 201 22.22 -0.92 8.83
N LYS A 202 23.16 -1.84 8.82
CA LYS A 202 23.92 -2.20 7.62
C LYS A 202 22.97 -2.66 6.49
N THR A 203 22.01 -3.51 6.84
CA THR A 203 20.87 -3.86 5.97
C THR A 203 19.59 -3.31 6.60
N THR A 204 19.13 -2.17 6.12
CA THR A 204 17.91 -1.51 6.61
C THR A 204 16.76 -1.72 5.65
N LEU A 205 15.70 -2.39 6.09
CA LEU A 205 14.41 -2.35 5.42
C LEU A 205 13.60 -1.19 5.98
N ARG A 206 13.40 -0.15 5.18
CA ARG A 206 12.51 0.94 5.55
C ARG A 206 11.07 0.63 5.14
N LEU A 207 10.15 0.79 6.09
CA LEU A 207 8.72 0.77 5.87
C LEU A 207 8.20 2.20 6.00
N ILE A 208 7.59 2.72 4.95
CA ILE A 208 7.34 4.14 4.79
C ILE A 208 5.82 4.40 4.81
N PRO A 209 5.26 4.96 5.91
CA PRO A 209 3.87 5.36 5.97
C PRO A 209 3.64 6.66 5.18
N LYS A 210 2.44 6.84 4.65
CA LYS A 210 1.98 8.10 4.06
C LYS A 210 1.54 9.06 5.17
N CYS A 211 2.48 9.85 5.68
CA CYS A 211 2.27 10.71 6.84
C CYS A 211 2.72 12.18 6.65
N VAL A 212 3.27 12.52 5.49
CA VAL A 212 3.77 13.88 5.22
C VAL A 212 2.74 14.67 4.41
N VAL A 213 2.35 15.84 4.89
CA VAL A 213 1.52 16.82 4.19
C VAL A 213 2.40 17.94 3.68
N LEU A 214 2.35 18.21 2.37
CA LEU A 214 3.06 19.32 1.77
C LEU A 214 2.16 20.58 1.75
N GLY A 215 2.71 21.70 2.13
CA GLY A 215 2.08 22.99 1.91
C GLY A 215 2.80 23.75 0.80
N ILE A 216 2.07 24.17 -0.22
CA ILE A 216 2.65 24.77 -1.43
C ILE A 216 2.15 26.20 -1.61
N GLY A 217 3.09 27.11 -1.87
CA GLY A 217 2.80 28.43 -2.42
C GLY A 217 3.58 28.60 -3.73
N CYS A 218 2.98 29.23 -4.72
CA CYS A 218 3.65 29.52 -6.00
C CYS A 218 3.20 30.84 -6.62
N ARG A 219 3.96 31.37 -7.54
CA ARG A 219 3.54 32.51 -8.37
C ARG A 219 2.47 32.04 -9.37
N ARG A 220 1.69 33.00 -9.88
CA ARG A 220 0.71 32.71 -10.94
C ARG A 220 1.42 32.23 -12.21
N GLY A 221 0.87 31.18 -12.84
CA GLY A 221 1.42 30.61 -14.08
C GLY A 221 2.71 29.81 -13.88
N THR A 222 3.04 29.40 -12.66
CA THR A 222 4.22 28.56 -12.41
C THR A 222 4.07 27.19 -13.11
N PRO A 223 5.05 26.81 -13.96
CA PRO A 223 4.99 25.53 -14.67
C PRO A 223 5.17 24.34 -13.69
N LYS A 224 4.63 23.18 -14.06
CA LYS A 224 4.70 21.99 -13.20
C LYS A 224 6.14 21.51 -12.94
N GLU A 225 7.04 21.76 -13.85
CA GLU A 225 8.47 21.41 -13.74
C GLU A 225 9.12 22.18 -12.59
N ALA A 226 8.82 23.47 -12.43
CA ALA A 226 9.30 24.27 -11.30
C ALA A 226 8.68 23.81 -9.96
N ILE A 227 7.40 23.39 -9.98
CA ILE A 227 6.77 22.77 -8.79
C ILE A 227 7.49 21.46 -8.44
N ALA A 228 7.75 20.60 -9.43
CA ALA A 228 8.43 19.32 -9.24
C ALA A 228 9.84 19.52 -8.67
N GLU A 229 10.60 20.45 -9.21
CA GLU A 229 11.96 20.78 -8.74
C GLU A 229 11.95 21.28 -7.30
N ALA A 230 11.05 22.20 -6.95
CA ALA A 230 10.97 22.77 -5.60
C ALA A 230 10.55 21.71 -4.57
N VAL A 231 9.58 20.84 -4.90
CA VAL A 231 9.16 19.74 -4.02
C VAL A 231 10.29 18.73 -3.86
N HIS A 232 10.94 18.33 -4.95
CA HIS A 232 12.07 17.40 -4.91
C HIS A 232 13.20 17.94 -4.04
N HIS A 233 13.60 19.21 -4.27
CA HIS A 233 14.63 19.88 -3.48
C HIS A 233 14.27 19.89 -1.99
N ALA A 234 13.05 20.32 -1.64
CA ALA A 234 12.63 20.37 -0.24
C ALA A 234 12.68 19.00 0.45
N LEU A 235 12.27 17.92 -0.23
CA LEU A 235 12.29 16.57 0.32
C LEU A 235 13.71 16.03 0.45
N VAL A 236 14.56 16.18 -0.57
CA VAL A 236 15.94 15.66 -0.59
C VAL A 236 16.81 16.35 0.47
N GLU A 237 16.81 17.68 0.54
CA GLU A 237 17.59 18.43 1.52
C GLU A 237 17.22 18.10 2.98
N ASN A 238 16.00 17.65 3.20
CA ASN A 238 15.53 17.28 4.53
C ASN A 238 15.49 15.75 4.76
N GLY A 239 16.05 14.96 3.85
CA GLY A 239 16.15 13.52 3.98
C GLY A 239 14.79 12.82 4.06
N ILE A 240 13.73 13.35 3.40
CA ILE A 240 12.38 12.80 3.41
C ILE A 240 12.16 11.91 2.18
N ASP A 241 11.65 10.72 2.39
CA ASP A 241 11.31 9.82 1.29
C ASP A 241 10.02 10.31 0.59
N PRO A 242 10.04 10.53 -0.74
CA PRO A 242 8.86 11.01 -1.48
C PRO A 242 7.62 10.13 -1.32
N ARG A 243 7.79 8.84 -1.04
CA ARG A 243 6.68 7.90 -0.79
C ARG A 243 5.94 8.18 0.51
N ALA A 244 6.56 8.93 1.44
CA ALA A 244 5.92 9.36 2.68
C ALA A 244 4.88 10.47 2.47
N VAL A 245 4.88 11.12 1.30
CA VAL A 245 3.92 12.18 1.00
C VAL A 245 2.51 11.59 0.88
N LYS A 246 1.62 12.08 1.74
CA LYS A 246 0.20 11.70 1.80
C LYS A 246 -0.65 12.56 0.87
N CYS A 247 -0.46 13.88 0.95
CA CYS A 247 -1.23 14.87 0.19
C CYS A 247 -0.51 16.22 0.19
N ALA A 248 -1.09 17.18 -0.51
CA ALA A 248 -0.67 18.56 -0.45
C ALA A 248 -1.84 19.52 -0.20
N ALA A 249 -1.54 20.71 0.28
CA ALA A 249 -2.49 21.77 0.50
C ALA A 249 -1.94 23.13 0.03
N SER A 250 -2.82 24.02 -0.40
CA SER A 250 -2.50 25.40 -0.79
C SER A 250 -3.65 26.34 -0.44
N ILE A 251 -3.48 27.63 -0.71
CA ILE A 251 -4.57 28.60 -0.59
C ILE A 251 -5.52 28.51 -1.79
N ASP A 252 -6.79 28.80 -1.60
CA ASP A 252 -7.87 28.74 -2.62
C ASP A 252 -7.62 29.66 -3.82
N LEU A 253 -6.86 30.75 -3.66
CA LEU A 253 -6.39 31.60 -4.75
C LEU A 253 -5.55 30.83 -5.79
N LYS A 254 -5.13 29.61 -5.49
CA LYS A 254 -4.33 28.72 -6.35
C LYS A 254 -5.13 27.55 -6.97
N LYS A 255 -6.44 27.52 -6.77
CA LYS A 255 -7.31 26.46 -7.28
C LYS A 255 -7.33 26.31 -8.81
N ASP A 256 -6.94 27.37 -9.53
CA ASP A 256 -6.92 27.41 -11.00
C ASP A 256 -5.49 27.39 -11.56
N GLU A 257 -4.47 27.14 -10.73
CA GLU A 257 -3.07 27.06 -11.16
C GLU A 257 -2.77 25.71 -11.84
N ALA A 258 -2.80 25.72 -13.17
CA ALA A 258 -2.70 24.52 -14.00
C ALA A 258 -1.46 23.65 -13.68
N GLY A 259 -0.27 24.28 -13.51
CA GLY A 259 0.96 23.54 -13.22
C GLY A 259 0.92 22.85 -11.87
N LEU A 260 0.35 23.49 -10.85
CA LEU A 260 0.18 22.90 -9.51
C LEU A 260 -0.76 21.68 -9.55
N ILE A 261 -1.92 21.85 -10.16
CA ILE A 261 -2.94 20.78 -10.28
C ILE A 261 -2.38 19.60 -11.08
N GLU A 262 -1.73 19.88 -12.22
CA GLU A 262 -1.17 18.85 -13.09
C GLU A 262 -0.09 18.04 -12.40
N TYR A 263 0.81 18.70 -11.64
CA TYR A 263 1.87 18.00 -10.89
C TYR A 263 1.30 16.99 -9.90
N PHE A 264 0.39 17.41 -9.03
CA PHE A 264 -0.17 16.52 -8.00
C PHE A 264 -1.07 15.43 -8.58
N ARG A 265 -1.87 15.75 -9.61
CA ARG A 265 -2.67 14.75 -10.34
C ARG A 265 -1.79 13.68 -11.00
N LYS A 266 -0.70 14.08 -11.66
CA LYS A 266 0.22 13.14 -12.32
C LYS A 266 0.91 12.19 -11.33
N ASN A 267 1.17 12.66 -10.11
CA ASN A 267 1.77 11.86 -9.05
C ASN A 267 0.74 11.09 -8.19
N GLY A 268 -0.53 11.18 -8.51
CA GLY A 268 -1.60 10.51 -7.77
C GLY A 268 -1.73 10.99 -6.32
N LEU A 269 -1.33 12.24 -6.03
CA LEU A 269 -1.37 12.86 -4.71
C LEU A 269 -2.59 13.79 -4.61
N PRO A 270 -3.43 13.64 -3.58
CA PRO A 270 -4.52 14.57 -3.32
C PRO A 270 -4.00 15.98 -3.08
N LEU A 271 -4.69 16.97 -3.62
CA LEU A 271 -4.41 18.39 -3.42
C LEU A 271 -5.68 19.08 -2.92
N SER A 272 -5.59 19.75 -1.79
CA SER A 272 -6.68 20.54 -1.19
C SER A 272 -6.37 22.03 -1.24
N PHE A 273 -7.44 22.84 -1.25
CA PHE A 273 -7.34 24.29 -1.21
C PHE A 273 -8.15 24.82 -0.04
N HIS A 274 -7.58 25.79 0.67
CA HIS A 274 -8.15 26.35 1.89
C HIS A 274 -8.23 27.87 1.79
N THR A 275 -9.26 28.46 2.38
CA THR A 275 -9.43 29.90 2.40
C THR A 275 -8.38 30.57 3.30
N ALA A 276 -8.17 31.89 3.11
CA ALA A 276 -7.29 32.65 3.98
C ALA A 276 -7.74 32.61 5.45
N GLU A 277 -9.05 32.61 5.69
CA GLU A 277 -9.65 32.51 7.01
C GLU A 277 -9.31 31.18 7.68
N GLU A 278 -9.48 30.05 6.97
CA GLU A 278 -9.11 28.74 7.48
C GLU A 278 -7.62 28.67 7.80
N LEU A 279 -6.76 29.16 6.92
CA LEU A 279 -5.31 29.17 7.16
C LEU A 279 -4.91 30.02 8.38
N LYS A 280 -5.61 31.11 8.66
CA LYS A 280 -5.37 31.94 9.86
C LYS A 280 -5.69 31.22 11.17
N THR A 281 -6.62 30.25 11.15
CA THR A 281 -6.96 29.48 12.37
C THR A 281 -5.86 28.52 12.80
N VAL A 282 -4.93 28.17 11.91
CA VAL A 282 -3.82 27.25 12.22
C VAL A 282 -2.89 27.89 13.24
N PRO A 283 -2.75 27.32 14.44
CA PRO A 283 -1.89 27.88 15.48
C PRO A 283 -0.41 27.63 15.18
N GLY A 284 0.45 28.54 15.61
CA GLY A 284 1.90 28.38 15.52
C GLY A 284 2.63 29.67 15.14
N GLU A 285 3.95 29.60 15.16
CA GLU A 285 4.86 30.64 14.67
C GLU A 285 5.33 30.28 13.26
N PHE A 286 5.11 31.18 12.31
CA PHE A 286 5.36 30.92 10.90
C PHE A 286 6.35 31.91 10.31
N THR A 287 7.02 31.52 9.23
CA THR A 287 7.95 32.35 8.48
C THR A 287 7.18 33.41 7.70
N ALA A 288 6.97 34.56 8.33
CA ALA A 288 6.17 35.64 7.78
C ALA A 288 6.76 36.23 6.49
N SER A 289 5.87 36.72 5.62
CA SER A 289 6.21 37.46 4.40
C SER A 289 5.16 38.55 4.18
N ASP A 290 5.60 39.80 4.27
CA ASP A 290 4.73 40.97 4.09
C ASP A 290 4.09 40.99 2.71
N PHE A 291 4.83 40.61 1.67
CA PHE A 291 4.32 40.49 0.30
C PHE A 291 3.20 39.46 0.20
N VAL A 292 3.35 38.27 0.84
CA VAL A 292 2.31 37.23 0.84
C VAL A 292 1.11 37.70 1.63
N LYS A 293 1.31 38.36 2.77
CA LYS A 293 0.26 38.92 3.63
C LYS A 293 -0.59 39.97 2.92
N GLU A 294 0.04 40.85 2.15
CA GLU A 294 -0.65 41.88 1.36
C GLU A 294 -1.58 41.25 0.29
N ILE A 295 -1.12 40.20 -0.40
CA ILE A 295 -1.88 39.57 -1.50
C ILE A 295 -2.92 38.59 -1.00
N THR A 296 -2.60 37.79 0.02
CA THR A 296 -3.41 36.63 0.45
C THR A 296 -4.11 36.87 1.77
N GLY A 297 -3.77 37.94 2.49
CA GLY A 297 -4.24 38.16 3.85
C GLY A 297 -3.63 37.25 4.91
N VAL A 298 -2.69 36.36 4.54
CA VAL A 298 -2.03 35.38 5.41
C VAL A 298 -0.53 35.58 5.37
N ASP A 299 0.15 35.57 6.51
CA ASP A 299 1.58 35.79 6.64
C ASP A 299 2.45 34.69 6.00
N CYS A 300 1.98 33.44 6.05
CA CYS A 300 2.66 32.28 5.45
C CYS A 300 1.65 31.23 4.95
N VAL A 301 1.50 31.11 3.63
CA VAL A 301 0.58 30.14 3.03
C VAL A 301 1.10 28.71 3.18
N CYS A 302 2.36 28.43 2.79
CA CYS A 302 2.84 27.05 2.71
C CYS A 302 2.93 26.35 4.08
N GLU A 303 3.44 27.01 5.13
CA GLU A 303 3.53 26.37 6.45
C GLU A 303 2.16 26.13 7.08
N ARG A 304 1.25 27.11 6.96
CA ARG A 304 -0.12 26.97 7.46
C ARG A 304 -0.89 25.90 6.68
N ALA A 305 -0.76 25.86 5.35
CA ALA A 305 -1.39 24.85 4.52
C ALA A 305 -0.85 23.44 4.83
N ALA A 306 0.45 23.28 5.11
CA ALA A 306 1.00 22.00 5.54
C ALA A 306 0.41 21.52 6.88
N LEU A 307 0.18 22.47 7.82
CA LEU A 307 -0.29 22.15 9.18
C LEU A 307 -1.81 22.01 9.31
N ILE A 308 -2.60 22.47 8.34
CA ILE A 308 -4.07 22.47 8.49
C ILE A 308 -4.67 21.10 8.74
N ASN A 309 -3.99 20.05 8.25
CA ASN A 309 -4.37 18.63 8.43
C ASN A 309 -3.21 17.80 8.99
N ALA A 310 -2.31 18.41 9.76
CA ALA A 310 -1.15 17.76 10.35
C ALA A 310 -0.82 18.37 11.71
N ASP A 311 0.06 17.73 12.45
CA ASP A 311 0.30 18.04 13.87
C ASP A 311 1.63 18.74 14.11
N LYS A 312 2.64 18.51 13.26
CA LYS A 312 3.98 19.00 13.49
C LYS A 312 4.68 19.41 12.19
N LEU A 313 5.11 20.67 12.13
CA LEU A 313 5.96 21.15 11.03
C LEU A 313 7.34 20.48 11.09
N ILE A 314 7.77 19.88 9.97
CA ILE A 314 9.08 19.21 9.82
C ILE A 314 9.98 19.87 8.80
N ILE A 315 9.44 20.59 7.82
CA ILE A 315 10.15 21.48 6.93
C ILE A 315 9.51 22.86 7.04
N LYS A 316 10.27 23.86 7.51
CA LYS A 316 9.88 25.25 7.42
C LYS A 316 9.91 25.69 5.95
N LYS A 317 9.29 26.83 5.66
CA LYS A 317 9.24 27.42 4.31
C LYS A 317 10.61 27.41 3.63
N THR A 318 10.73 26.65 2.56
CA THR A 318 11.82 26.70 1.60
C THR A 318 11.32 27.36 0.31
N ALA A 319 12.19 28.06 -0.40
CA ALA A 319 11.82 28.75 -1.63
C ALA A 319 12.79 28.41 -2.76
N LEU A 320 12.26 27.98 -3.91
CA LEU A 320 13.04 27.70 -5.12
C LEU A 320 12.20 28.08 -6.35
N ALA A 321 12.79 28.82 -7.29
CA ALA A 321 12.19 29.17 -8.59
C ALA A 321 10.77 29.79 -8.48
N GLY A 322 10.49 30.58 -7.43
CA GLY A 322 9.18 31.20 -7.22
C GLY A 322 8.11 30.28 -6.61
N VAL A 323 8.50 29.08 -6.20
CA VAL A 323 7.68 28.14 -5.43
C VAL A 323 8.16 28.11 -3.99
N THR A 324 7.23 28.07 -3.04
CA THR A 324 7.52 27.84 -1.62
C THR A 324 6.92 26.51 -1.19
N VAL A 325 7.71 25.71 -0.48
CA VAL A 325 7.33 24.39 0.03
C VAL A 325 7.57 24.36 1.53
N ALA A 326 6.62 23.82 2.25
CA ALA A 326 6.75 23.43 3.64
C ALA A 326 6.21 21.99 3.81
N ALA A 327 6.58 21.31 4.88
CA ALA A 327 6.04 19.97 5.16
C ALA A 327 5.72 19.80 6.64
N ALA A 328 4.65 19.06 6.91
CA ALA A 328 4.23 18.71 8.25
C ALA A 328 3.89 17.21 8.36
N LEU A 329 4.04 16.65 9.56
CA LEU A 329 3.68 15.26 9.88
C LEU A 329 2.27 15.18 10.44
N VAL A 330 1.52 14.23 9.95
CA VAL A 330 0.29 13.74 10.59
C VAL A 330 0.67 12.83 11.75
N LYS A 331 -0.03 12.94 12.87
CA LYS A 331 0.13 12.00 13.98
C LYS A 331 -0.05 10.57 13.47
N THR A 332 0.97 9.77 13.64
CA THR A 332 1.04 8.41 13.12
C THR A 332 1.51 7.51 14.26
N GLU A 333 0.86 6.38 14.40
CA GLU A 333 1.17 5.35 15.39
C GLU A 333 1.36 4.02 14.67
N VAL A 334 2.24 3.18 15.19
CA VAL A 334 2.55 1.86 14.67
C VAL A 334 1.90 0.83 15.57
N ASN A 335 0.99 0.04 15.03
CA ASN A 335 0.38 -1.08 15.73
C ASN A 335 0.66 -2.36 14.95
N PHE A 336 1.19 -3.38 15.62
CA PHE A 336 1.51 -4.68 15.01
C PHE A 336 0.38 -5.72 15.16
N GLY A 337 -0.61 -5.43 15.99
CA GLY A 337 -1.77 -6.31 16.27
C GLY A 337 -2.99 -6.02 15.40
#